data_790a51dd011f6088cc4e8c8c0156608f
#
_entry.id   790a51dd011f6088cc4e8c8c0156608f
#
_cell.length_a   1.000
_cell.length_b   1.000
_cell.length_c   1.000
_cell.angle_alpha   90.00
_cell.angle_beta   90.00
_cell.angle_gamma   90.00
#
_symmetry.space_group_name_H-M   'P 1'
#
loop_
_entity.id
_entity.type
_entity.pdbx_description
1 polymer ?
#
loop_
_entity_poly.entity_id
_entity_poly.type
_entity_poly.pdbx_seq_one_letter_code
_entity_poly.pdbx_strand_id
1 'polypeptide(L)'
;VASRFTGLYPERVRKLVNIEGLGFAYDARGNPAGQSYAERFRKYIESRRRFSGFVAKRYPSLEAAYARMKEANPYLTDAQARHLTHHAANRNEDGTWSWKYDPALNVFNPFDPTYDEIRGLWRAITCPVLLLWGRDSFFSTPEDDGRLDNFQKPTLKVYEKAGHWLHHDQFDRFMTDVRAFIAD
;
A
#
# COMPACT_ATOMS: atom_id res chain seq x y z
N VAL A 1 -2.27 7.27 4.23
CA VAL A 1 -2.89 8.58 4.46
C VAL A 1 -4.14 8.45 5.32
N ALA A 2 -5.16 7.66 4.94
CA ALA A 2 -6.47 7.62 5.59
C ALA A 2 -6.40 7.31 7.10
N SER A 3 -5.70 6.25 7.53
CA SER A 3 -5.57 5.90 8.94
C SER A 3 -4.85 6.96 9.78
N ARG A 4 -3.85 7.65 9.21
CA ARG A 4 -3.19 8.79 9.89
C ARG A 4 -4.15 9.97 10.06
N PHE A 5 -4.90 10.31 9.02
CA PHE A 5 -5.91 11.38 9.09
C PHE A 5 -6.98 11.07 10.14
N THR A 6 -7.50 9.83 10.15
CA THR A 6 -8.52 9.40 11.11
C THR A 6 -7.99 9.44 12.56
N GLY A 7 -6.72 9.08 12.78
CA GLY A 7 -6.13 9.18 14.13
C GLY A 7 -5.87 10.62 14.59
N LEU A 8 -5.60 11.54 13.65
CA LEU A 8 -5.40 12.96 13.96
C LEU A 8 -6.73 13.71 14.18
N TYR A 9 -7.79 13.30 13.49
CA TYR A 9 -9.10 13.97 13.50
C TYR A 9 -10.22 12.93 13.66
N PRO A 10 -10.26 12.18 14.77
CA PRO A 10 -11.21 11.08 14.95
C PRO A 10 -12.67 11.55 14.91
N GLU A 11 -12.94 12.77 15.33
CA GLU A 11 -14.27 13.40 15.31
C GLU A 11 -14.80 13.69 13.90
N ARG A 12 -13.93 13.68 12.89
CA ARG A 12 -14.27 13.97 11.48
C ARG A 12 -14.58 12.73 10.66
N VAL A 13 -14.33 11.53 11.21
CA VAL A 13 -14.46 10.27 10.47
C VAL A 13 -15.49 9.38 11.15
N ARG A 14 -16.57 9.06 10.43
CA ARG A 14 -17.61 8.18 10.92
C ARG A 14 -17.28 6.70 10.78
N LYS A 15 -16.58 6.33 9.72
CA LYS A 15 -16.12 4.96 9.43
C LYS A 15 -14.85 4.99 8.61
N LEU A 16 -13.95 4.06 8.84
CA LEU A 16 -12.72 3.90 8.07
C LEU A 16 -12.70 2.55 7.37
N VAL A 17 -12.57 2.55 6.05
CA VAL A 17 -12.22 1.36 5.27
C VAL A 17 -10.76 1.47 4.86
N ASN A 18 -9.96 0.48 5.20
CA ASN A 18 -8.54 0.44 4.89
C ASN A 18 -8.19 -0.84 4.14
N ILE A 19 -7.68 -0.69 2.91
CA ILE A 19 -7.24 -1.78 2.03
C ILE A 19 -5.73 -1.86 2.12
N GLU A 20 -5.20 -2.76 2.94
CA GLU A 20 -3.76 -2.99 3.16
C GLU A 20 -2.92 -1.71 3.41
N GLY A 21 -3.57 -0.65 3.88
CA GLY A 21 -2.97 0.68 3.99
C GLY A 21 -2.28 0.97 5.33
N LEU A 22 -1.90 -0.05 6.11
CA LEU A 22 -1.20 0.13 7.39
C LEU A 22 0.33 0.24 7.24
N GLY A 23 0.85 0.03 6.02
CA GLY A 23 2.28 -0.06 5.76
C GLY A 23 2.86 -1.44 6.11
N PHE A 24 4.18 -1.55 6.02
CA PHE A 24 4.87 -2.80 6.38
C PHE A 24 4.80 -3.04 7.88
N ALA A 25 4.74 -4.32 8.28
CA ALA A 25 5.12 -4.71 9.64
C ALA A 25 6.55 -4.22 9.86
N TYR A 26 6.74 -3.46 10.91
CA TYR A 26 7.99 -2.71 11.11
C TYR A 26 9.23 -3.60 11.27
N ASP A 27 9.04 -4.89 11.59
CA ASP A 27 10.13 -5.86 11.75
C ASP A 27 10.69 -6.38 10.42
N ALA A 28 9.88 -6.37 9.34
CA ALA A 28 10.28 -6.96 8.06
C ALA A 28 11.25 -6.09 7.23
N ARG A 29 11.38 -4.78 7.53
CA ARG A 29 12.27 -3.85 6.80
C ARG A 29 13.24 -3.07 7.70
N GLY A 30 13.46 -3.55 8.91
CA GLY A 30 14.32 -2.86 9.87
C GLY A 30 13.62 -1.61 10.39
N ASN A 31 12.99 -1.78 11.54
CA ASN A 31 12.36 -0.74 12.31
C ASN A 31 13.27 0.49 12.43
N PRO A 32 12.81 1.71 12.14
CA PRO A 32 13.51 2.89 12.58
C PRO A 32 13.50 3.03 14.12
N ALA A 33 12.73 2.20 14.85
CA ALA A 33 12.86 2.09 16.31
C ALA A 33 14.28 1.65 16.67
N GLY A 34 15.04 2.56 17.24
CA GLY A 34 16.45 2.34 17.55
C GLY A 34 17.43 3.02 16.59
N GLN A 35 17.00 3.47 15.42
CA GLN A 35 17.85 4.27 14.56
C GLN A 35 17.83 5.73 15.01
N SER A 36 19.02 6.29 15.21
CA SER A 36 19.18 7.72 15.48
C SER A 36 18.67 8.55 14.30
N TYR A 37 18.29 9.79 14.56
CA TYR A 37 17.94 10.74 13.51
C TYR A 37 19.02 10.83 12.42
N ALA A 38 20.31 10.84 12.84
CA ALA A 38 21.45 10.92 11.92
C ALA A 38 21.50 9.70 10.96
N GLU A 39 21.23 8.50 11.45
CA GLU A 39 21.19 7.28 10.62
C GLU A 39 20.05 7.31 9.63
N ARG A 40 18.86 7.70 10.06
CA ARG A 40 17.70 7.85 9.18
C ARG A 40 17.97 8.89 8.09
N PHE A 41 18.58 10.01 8.45
CA PHE A 41 18.88 11.08 7.51
C PHE A 41 19.96 10.70 6.50
N ARG A 42 21.01 9.97 6.92
CA ARG A 42 22.03 9.42 6.01
C ARG A 42 21.40 8.46 5.00
N LYS A 43 20.56 7.51 5.44
CA LYS A 43 19.85 6.59 4.56
C LYS A 43 18.96 7.33 3.55
N TYR A 44 18.28 8.38 3.99
CA TYR A 44 17.48 9.22 3.10
C TYR A 44 18.35 9.88 2.02
N ILE A 45 19.47 10.51 2.41
CA ILE A 45 20.39 11.17 1.46
C ILE A 45 20.93 10.15 0.44
N GLU A 46 21.38 8.98 0.91
CA GLU A 46 21.88 7.91 0.05
C GLU A 46 20.81 7.39 -0.92
N SER A 47 19.59 7.20 -0.44
CA SER A 47 18.45 6.81 -1.27
C SER A 47 18.12 7.87 -2.30
N ARG A 48 18.07 9.15 -1.90
CA ARG A 48 17.85 10.27 -2.84
C ARG A 48 18.92 10.33 -3.91
N ARG A 49 20.19 10.16 -3.56
CA ARG A 49 21.32 10.13 -4.53
C ARG A 49 21.17 8.96 -5.50
N ARG A 50 20.79 7.78 -5.00
CA ARG A 50 20.55 6.59 -5.85
C ARG A 50 19.44 6.84 -6.86
N PHE A 51 18.33 7.46 -6.43
CA PHE A 51 17.18 7.71 -7.29
C PHE A 51 17.33 8.95 -8.18
N SER A 52 18.25 9.88 -7.87
CA SER A 52 18.48 11.06 -8.72
C SER A 52 19.03 10.72 -10.11
N GLY A 53 19.68 9.56 -10.26
CA GLY A 53 20.15 9.03 -11.55
C GLY A 53 19.31 7.88 -12.11
N PHE A 54 18.13 7.63 -11.52
CA PHE A 54 17.30 6.50 -11.93
C PHE A 54 16.66 6.74 -13.29
N VAL A 55 16.95 5.84 -14.21
CA VAL A 55 16.27 5.77 -15.51
C VAL A 55 15.15 4.74 -15.40
N ALA A 56 13.92 5.17 -15.66
CA ALA A 56 12.77 4.26 -15.63
C ALA A 56 12.98 3.08 -16.60
N LYS A 57 12.63 1.87 -16.16
CA LYS A 57 12.68 0.68 -17.02
C LYS A 57 11.83 0.92 -18.27
N ARG A 58 12.44 0.71 -19.42
CA ARG A 58 11.79 0.84 -20.73
C ARG A 58 11.35 -0.53 -21.23
N TYR A 59 10.15 -0.59 -21.76
CA TYR A 59 9.56 -1.76 -22.39
C TYR A 59 9.45 -1.51 -23.89
N PRO A 60 9.81 -2.47 -24.76
CA PRO A 60 9.78 -2.28 -26.21
C PRO A 60 8.35 -2.10 -26.76
N SER A 61 7.35 -2.54 -26.02
CA SER A 61 5.94 -2.44 -26.43
C SER A 61 5.03 -2.38 -25.19
N LEU A 62 3.79 -1.95 -25.40
CA LEU A 62 2.74 -2.00 -24.37
C LEU A 62 2.45 -3.46 -23.96
N GLU A 63 2.56 -4.40 -24.88
CA GLU A 63 2.38 -5.84 -24.60
C GLU A 63 3.48 -6.38 -23.67
N ALA A 64 4.73 -5.93 -23.81
CA ALA A 64 5.81 -6.27 -22.89
C ALA A 64 5.56 -5.70 -21.48
N ALA A 65 5.01 -4.50 -21.37
CA ALA A 65 4.59 -3.93 -20.09
C ALA A 65 3.40 -4.69 -19.48
N TYR A 66 2.42 -5.11 -20.31
CA TYR A 66 1.31 -5.96 -19.88
C TYR A 66 1.78 -7.31 -19.35
N ALA A 67 2.70 -7.99 -20.04
CA ALA A 67 3.25 -9.26 -19.57
C ALA A 67 3.87 -9.11 -18.17
N ARG A 68 4.59 -8.02 -17.92
CA ARG A 68 5.14 -7.68 -16.60
C ARG A 68 4.06 -7.40 -15.55
N MET A 69 2.95 -6.75 -15.94
CA MET A 69 1.80 -6.50 -15.05
C MET A 69 1.18 -7.82 -14.60
N LYS A 70 0.93 -8.75 -15.54
CA LYS A 70 0.37 -10.09 -15.26
C LYS A 70 1.28 -10.92 -14.37
N GLU A 71 2.59 -10.93 -14.65
CA GLU A 71 3.58 -11.64 -13.85
C GLU A 71 3.58 -11.17 -12.39
N ALA A 72 3.50 -9.85 -12.18
CA ALA A 72 3.50 -9.26 -10.85
C ALA A 72 2.17 -9.42 -10.10
N ASN A 73 1.05 -9.61 -10.83
CA ASN A 73 -0.30 -9.66 -10.27
C ASN A 73 -1.08 -10.82 -10.90
N PRO A 74 -0.80 -12.07 -10.49
CA PRO A 74 -1.33 -13.26 -11.15
C PRO A 74 -2.86 -13.41 -11.07
N TYR A 75 -3.50 -12.82 -10.08
CA TYR A 75 -4.94 -12.88 -9.86
C TYR A 75 -5.74 -11.94 -10.77
N LEU A 76 -5.13 -10.92 -11.37
CA LEU A 76 -5.81 -10.05 -12.32
C LEU A 76 -6.30 -10.86 -13.54
N THR A 77 -7.51 -10.62 -13.99
CA THR A 77 -7.96 -11.09 -15.30
C THR A 77 -7.15 -10.38 -16.41
N ASP A 78 -7.14 -10.95 -17.61
CA ASP A 78 -6.45 -10.33 -18.74
C ASP A 78 -7.01 -8.94 -19.07
N ALA A 79 -8.33 -8.78 -18.99
CA ALA A 79 -8.99 -7.51 -19.21
C ALA A 79 -8.56 -6.45 -18.17
N GLN A 80 -8.50 -6.81 -16.88
CA GLN A 80 -8.03 -5.93 -15.82
C GLN A 80 -6.55 -5.55 -16.00
N ALA A 81 -5.69 -6.53 -16.27
CA ALA A 81 -4.27 -6.30 -16.47
C ALA A 81 -4.00 -5.39 -17.67
N ARG A 82 -4.71 -5.59 -18.80
CA ARG A 82 -4.62 -4.71 -19.97
C ARG A 82 -5.10 -3.31 -19.68
N HIS A 83 -6.24 -3.17 -19.02
CA HIS A 83 -6.78 -1.87 -18.61
C HIS A 83 -5.78 -1.11 -17.71
N LEU A 84 -5.31 -1.75 -16.66
CA LEU A 84 -4.36 -1.15 -15.72
C LEU A 84 -3.05 -0.77 -16.40
N THR A 85 -2.52 -1.64 -17.27
CA THR A 85 -1.28 -1.35 -18.02
C THR A 85 -1.46 -0.15 -18.94
N HIS A 86 -2.56 -0.08 -19.68
CA HIS A 86 -2.84 1.03 -20.61
C HIS A 86 -2.87 2.37 -19.86
N HIS A 87 -3.47 2.41 -18.69
CA HIS A 87 -3.60 3.63 -17.90
C HIS A 87 -2.38 3.97 -17.04
N ALA A 88 -1.57 2.97 -16.68
CA ALA A 88 -0.38 3.15 -15.84
C ALA A 88 0.93 3.37 -16.61
N ALA A 89 0.93 3.17 -17.94
CA ALA A 89 2.13 3.35 -18.76
C ALA A 89 2.04 4.63 -19.62
N ASN A 90 3.21 5.20 -19.92
CA ASN A 90 3.41 6.26 -20.91
C ASN A 90 4.18 5.71 -22.08
N ARG A 91 3.86 6.17 -23.30
CA ARG A 91 4.72 6.01 -24.47
C ARG A 91 5.78 7.09 -24.45
N ASN A 92 7.04 6.68 -24.56
CA ASN A 92 8.20 7.58 -24.63
C ASN A 92 8.41 8.09 -26.07
N GLU A 93 9.21 9.14 -26.22
CA GLU A 93 9.55 9.74 -27.53
C GLU A 93 10.27 8.77 -28.48
N ASP A 94 11.06 7.84 -27.91
CA ASP A 94 11.76 6.78 -28.67
C ASP A 94 10.87 5.59 -29.06
N GLY A 95 9.56 5.69 -28.78
CA GLY A 95 8.56 4.64 -29.09
C GLY A 95 8.47 3.54 -28.03
N THR A 96 9.34 3.50 -27.04
CA THR A 96 9.27 2.57 -25.92
C THR A 96 8.18 2.99 -24.92
N TRP A 97 7.92 2.13 -23.93
CA TRP A 97 6.94 2.37 -22.86
C TRP A 97 7.60 2.33 -21.50
N SER A 98 7.11 3.15 -20.57
CA SER A 98 7.54 3.14 -19.17
C SER A 98 6.35 3.36 -18.23
N TRP A 99 6.48 2.90 -16.98
CA TRP A 99 5.45 3.17 -15.97
C TRP A 99 5.44 4.65 -15.60
N LYS A 100 4.25 5.18 -15.31
CA LYS A 100 4.02 6.59 -14.91
C LYS A 100 4.53 6.91 -13.51
N TYR A 101 4.66 5.92 -12.62
CA TYR A 101 5.02 6.18 -11.24
C TYR A 101 6.45 6.71 -11.13
N ASP A 102 6.66 7.63 -10.20
CA ASP A 102 7.98 8.13 -9.86
C ASP A 102 8.68 7.16 -8.88
N PRO A 103 9.84 6.59 -9.23
CA PRO A 103 10.62 5.73 -8.33
C PRO A 103 10.99 6.40 -7.01
N ALA A 104 11.03 7.73 -6.95
CA ALA A 104 11.27 8.48 -5.72
C ALA A 104 10.20 8.23 -4.64
N LEU A 105 9.04 7.68 -4.98
CA LEU A 105 8.04 7.20 -4.02
C LEU A 105 8.57 6.09 -3.09
N ASN A 106 9.64 5.39 -3.51
CA ASN A 106 10.31 4.37 -2.69
C ASN A 106 11.39 4.95 -1.76
N VAL A 107 11.62 6.26 -1.80
CA VAL A 107 12.55 6.93 -0.89
C VAL A 107 11.87 7.17 0.45
N PHE A 108 12.40 6.54 1.49
CA PHE A 108 11.89 6.70 2.84
C PHE A 108 12.07 8.13 3.31
N ASN A 109 11.01 8.76 3.82
CA ASN A 109 11.11 10.10 4.41
C ASN A 109 11.69 10.00 5.84
N PRO A 110 12.79 10.68 6.18
CA PRO A 110 13.40 10.62 7.50
C PRO A 110 12.52 11.25 8.62
N PHE A 111 11.50 12.01 8.19
CA PHE A 111 10.50 12.61 9.10
C PHE A 111 9.24 11.75 9.25
N ASP A 112 9.19 10.55 8.63
CA ASP A 112 8.05 9.66 8.87
C ASP A 112 7.97 9.30 10.36
N PRO A 113 6.74 9.23 10.90
CA PRO A 113 6.52 8.87 12.30
C PRO A 113 7.18 7.54 12.66
N THR A 114 7.64 7.41 13.87
CA THR A 114 8.06 6.12 14.42
C THR A 114 6.87 5.17 14.54
N TYR A 115 7.16 3.88 14.73
CA TYR A 115 6.09 2.89 14.90
C TYR A 115 5.20 3.19 16.12
N ASP A 116 5.80 3.64 17.21
CA ASP A 116 5.06 4.00 18.42
C ASP A 116 4.12 5.19 18.20
N GLU A 117 4.56 6.19 17.45
CA GLU A 117 3.73 7.32 17.06
C GLU A 117 2.57 6.88 16.14
N ILE A 118 2.83 5.96 15.19
CA ILE A 118 1.78 5.41 14.31
C ILE A 118 0.79 4.58 15.12
N ARG A 119 1.25 3.74 16.05
CA ARG A 119 0.37 2.99 16.96
C ARG A 119 -0.48 3.92 17.81
N GLY A 120 0.11 5.01 18.29
CA GLY A 120 -0.61 6.07 19.00
C GLY A 120 -1.77 6.63 18.18
N LEU A 121 -1.54 6.90 16.90
CA LEU A 121 -2.59 7.36 15.99
C LEU A 121 -3.67 6.29 15.76
N TRP A 122 -3.31 5.02 15.59
CA TRP A 122 -4.33 3.96 15.46
C TRP A 122 -5.19 3.80 16.70
N ARG A 123 -4.60 3.90 17.88
CA ARG A 123 -5.33 3.86 19.18
C ARG A 123 -6.28 5.05 19.37
N ALA A 124 -5.98 6.18 18.74
CA ALA A 124 -6.84 7.36 18.77
C ALA A 124 -8.06 7.25 17.85
N ILE A 125 -8.14 6.24 16.96
CA ILE A 125 -9.28 6.02 16.07
C ILE A 125 -10.45 5.47 16.87
N THR A 126 -11.52 6.26 16.98
CA THR A 126 -12.73 5.91 17.77
C THR A 126 -13.86 5.34 16.92
N CYS A 127 -13.85 5.58 15.61
CA CYS A 127 -14.87 5.09 14.69
C CYS A 127 -14.67 3.59 14.38
N PRO A 128 -15.69 2.88 13.86
CA PRO A 128 -15.53 1.55 13.30
C PRO A 128 -14.51 1.51 12.17
N VAL A 129 -13.68 0.48 12.15
CA VAL A 129 -12.62 0.29 11.14
C VAL A 129 -12.80 -1.06 10.45
N LEU A 130 -12.91 -1.04 9.13
CA LEU A 130 -12.85 -2.24 8.30
C LEU A 130 -11.45 -2.36 7.67
N LEU A 131 -10.70 -3.38 8.06
CA LEU A 131 -9.41 -3.74 7.49
C LEU A 131 -9.61 -4.87 6.49
N LEU A 132 -9.19 -4.66 5.26
CA LEU A 132 -9.29 -5.63 4.17
C LEU A 132 -7.90 -6.07 3.76
N TRP A 133 -7.66 -7.39 3.71
CA TRP A 133 -6.34 -7.96 3.49
C TRP A 133 -6.37 -9.13 2.51
N GLY A 134 -5.41 -9.22 1.59
CA GLY A 134 -5.23 -10.36 0.71
C GLY A 134 -4.36 -11.43 1.39
N ARG A 135 -4.79 -12.70 1.37
CA ARG A 135 -4.02 -13.81 1.97
C ARG A 135 -2.66 -13.98 1.32
N ASP A 136 -2.57 -13.77 0.02
CA ASP A 136 -1.37 -13.92 -0.77
C ASP A 136 -0.65 -12.59 -1.02
N SER A 137 -0.96 -11.58 -0.19
CA SER A 137 -0.25 -10.30 -0.22
C SER A 137 1.19 -10.45 0.27
N PHE A 138 2.07 -9.57 -0.21
CA PHE A 138 3.43 -9.45 0.32
C PHE A 138 3.49 -8.76 1.71
N PHE A 139 2.37 -8.26 2.20
CA PHE A 139 2.25 -7.78 3.58
C PHE A 139 1.75 -8.90 4.50
N SER A 140 2.35 -9.06 5.68
CA SER A 140 1.77 -9.86 6.75
C SER A 140 0.39 -9.33 7.14
N THR A 141 -0.50 -10.21 7.58
CA THR A 141 -1.81 -9.77 8.07
C THR A 141 -1.63 -9.00 9.38
N PRO A 142 -2.46 -8.00 9.66
CA PRO A 142 -2.34 -7.21 10.89
C PRO A 142 -2.68 -8.00 12.15
N GLU A 143 -3.32 -9.16 12.04
CA GLU A 143 -3.56 -10.12 13.10
C GLU A 143 -2.26 -10.87 13.47
N ASP A 144 -1.52 -11.34 12.46
CA ASP A 144 -0.32 -12.14 12.65
C ASP A 144 0.85 -11.35 13.25
N ASP A 145 0.88 -10.04 13.08
CA ASP A 145 1.97 -9.17 13.54
C ASP A 145 1.56 -8.16 14.64
N GLY A 146 0.37 -8.32 15.21
CA GLY A 146 -0.10 -7.52 16.34
C GLY A 146 -0.51 -6.08 16.00
N ARG A 147 -0.56 -5.69 14.72
CA ARG A 147 -1.04 -4.36 14.33
C ARG A 147 -2.53 -4.18 14.60
N LEU A 148 -3.31 -5.27 14.53
CA LEU A 148 -4.75 -5.27 14.78
C LEU A 148 -5.10 -4.77 16.19
N ASP A 149 -4.30 -5.13 17.19
CA ASP A 149 -4.55 -4.81 18.62
C ASP A 149 -4.49 -3.31 18.94
N ASN A 150 -4.03 -2.50 18.00
CA ASN A 150 -3.96 -1.06 18.18
C ASN A 150 -5.25 -0.32 17.79
N PHE A 151 -6.26 -1.02 17.29
CA PHE A 151 -7.55 -0.43 16.93
C PHE A 151 -8.60 -0.73 18.00
N GLN A 152 -9.47 0.24 18.29
CA GLN A 152 -10.52 0.08 19.30
C GLN A 152 -11.70 -0.76 18.79
N LYS A 153 -12.06 -0.63 17.51
CA LYS A 153 -13.22 -1.27 16.88
C LYS A 153 -12.86 -1.82 15.50
N PRO A 154 -11.89 -2.75 15.41
CA PRO A 154 -11.50 -3.30 14.13
C PRO A 154 -12.42 -4.44 13.70
N THR A 155 -12.68 -4.50 12.41
CA THR A 155 -13.18 -5.69 11.71
C THR A 155 -12.18 -6.04 10.65
N LEU A 156 -11.51 -7.18 10.77
CA LEU A 156 -10.58 -7.69 9.75
C LEU A 156 -11.29 -8.69 8.85
N LYS A 157 -11.15 -8.52 7.54
CA LYS A 157 -11.57 -9.52 6.54
C LYS A 157 -10.38 -9.87 5.67
N VAL A 158 -10.03 -11.16 5.67
CA VAL A 158 -8.97 -11.71 4.83
C VAL A 158 -9.59 -12.39 3.61
N TYR A 159 -9.02 -12.11 2.46
CA TYR A 159 -9.48 -12.59 1.16
C TYR A 159 -8.54 -13.68 0.67
N GLU A 160 -9.06 -14.90 0.60
CA GLU A 160 -8.34 -16.04 0.02
C GLU A 160 -8.16 -15.83 -1.50
N LYS A 161 -7.08 -16.32 -2.06
CA LYS A 161 -6.74 -16.16 -3.48
C LYS A 161 -6.79 -14.69 -3.94
N ALA A 162 -6.19 -13.83 -3.14
CA ALA A 162 -6.08 -12.40 -3.41
C ALA A 162 -4.73 -11.88 -2.91
N GLY A 163 -4.07 -11.11 -3.75
CA GLY A 163 -2.83 -10.40 -3.44
C GLY A 163 -3.10 -9.00 -2.87
N HIS A 164 -2.12 -8.12 -3.04
CA HIS A 164 -2.20 -6.74 -2.57
C HIS A 164 -3.37 -5.95 -3.19
N TRP A 165 -3.82 -6.33 -4.37
CA TRP A 165 -4.94 -5.69 -5.05
C TRP A 165 -6.25 -6.46 -4.89
N LEU A 166 -6.53 -6.93 -3.69
CA LEU A 166 -7.71 -7.73 -3.34
C LEU A 166 -9.04 -7.15 -3.90
N HIS A 167 -9.13 -5.84 -4.01
CA HIS A 167 -10.29 -5.15 -4.58
C HIS A 167 -10.46 -5.33 -6.09
N HIS A 168 -9.41 -5.77 -6.79
CA HIS A 168 -9.49 -6.25 -8.17
C HIS A 168 -9.65 -7.77 -8.22
N ASP A 169 -8.92 -8.48 -7.36
CA ASP A 169 -8.84 -9.94 -7.37
C ASP A 169 -10.17 -10.58 -6.95
N GLN A 170 -10.90 -9.96 -6.00
CA GLN A 170 -12.16 -10.43 -5.42
C GLN A 170 -13.22 -9.32 -5.40
N PHE A 171 -13.45 -8.69 -6.55
CA PHE A 171 -14.24 -7.46 -6.66
C PHE A 171 -15.65 -7.56 -6.08
N ASP A 172 -16.41 -8.62 -6.40
CA ASP A 172 -17.80 -8.75 -5.96
C ASP A 172 -17.90 -8.90 -4.43
N ARG A 173 -17.01 -9.70 -3.84
CA ARG A 173 -16.90 -9.87 -2.40
C ARG A 173 -16.49 -8.55 -1.73
N PHE A 174 -15.49 -7.87 -2.30
CA PHE A 174 -15.05 -6.57 -1.83
C PHE A 174 -16.18 -5.55 -1.80
N MET A 175 -16.95 -5.45 -2.89
CA MET A 175 -18.09 -4.53 -2.96
C MET A 175 -19.17 -4.87 -1.95
N THR A 176 -19.47 -6.16 -1.76
CA THR A 176 -20.44 -6.63 -0.76
C THR A 176 -20.02 -6.23 0.65
N ASP A 177 -18.77 -6.53 1.01
CA ASP A 177 -18.24 -6.26 2.35
C ASP A 177 -18.17 -4.75 2.67
N VAL A 178 -17.71 -3.95 1.70
CA VAL A 178 -17.63 -2.50 1.88
C VAL A 178 -19.01 -1.86 1.95
N ARG A 179 -19.95 -2.27 1.10
CA ARG A 179 -21.33 -1.73 1.12
C ARG A 179 -22.02 -2.06 2.43
N ALA A 180 -21.93 -3.30 2.91
CA ALA A 180 -22.49 -3.69 4.19
C ALA A 180 -21.92 -2.83 5.32
N PHE A 181 -20.60 -2.69 5.40
CA PHE A 181 -19.94 -1.89 6.43
C PHE A 181 -20.33 -0.40 6.40
N ILE A 182 -20.52 0.17 5.21
CA ILE A 182 -20.90 1.59 5.11
C ILE A 182 -22.38 1.82 5.46
N ALA A 183 -23.27 0.86 5.14
CA ALA A 183 -24.70 0.97 5.36
C ALA A 183 -25.09 0.90 6.86
N ASP A 184 -24.36 0.11 7.67
CA ASP A 184 -24.56 0.01 9.13
C ASP A 184 -24.23 1.36 9.82
#